data_6284593f0b0c4ba7762dfcd4e53e9f59
#
_entry.id   6284593f0b0c4ba7762dfcd4e53e9f59
#
_cell.length_a   1.000
_cell.length_b   1.000
_cell.length_c   1.000
_cell.angle_alpha   90.00
_cell.angle_beta   90.00
_cell.angle_gamma   90.00
#
_symmetry.space_group_name_H-M   'P 1'
#
loop_
_entity.id
_entity.type
_entity.pdbx_description
1 polymer ?
#
loop_
_entity_poly.entity_id
_entity_poly.type
_entity_poly.pdbx_seq_one_letter_code
_entity_poly.pdbx_strand_id
1 'polypeptide(L)'
;MNNTKLILNFVIDNSASMKGDKILKLKNALQKFDNELISLSLSDKIEYSITLFKGFNSTIYKTYENKLNLDQFYAGGIPFVNDALTNGICNLLKRIETLNKASIDTYKPWTILLLNGENYDNLDESVEQILKIMKAGQMSYFPFALTDCEFDKSLGNLRKIKPFTVIKDEKFDNLFNWILDIAKSRVEKPKNEPISISPNSFEGWTIK
;
A
#
# COMPACT_ATOMS: atom_id res chain seq x y z
N MET A 1 -9.55 14.88 22.96
CA MET A 1 -9.57 14.66 21.50
C MET A 1 -9.12 13.23 21.23
N ASN A 2 -9.85 12.48 20.42
CA ASN A 2 -9.49 11.08 20.16
C ASN A 2 -8.23 11.05 19.30
N ASN A 3 -7.08 10.70 19.87
CA ASN A 3 -5.78 10.67 19.16
C ASN A 3 -5.61 9.30 18.48
N THR A 4 -6.58 8.93 17.64
CA THR A 4 -6.56 7.65 16.92
C THR A 4 -6.00 7.86 15.52
N LYS A 5 -4.97 7.09 15.16
CA LYS A 5 -4.30 7.19 13.86
C LYS A 5 -4.66 6.06 12.91
N LEU A 6 -4.79 6.35 11.63
CA LEU A 6 -4.83 5.37 10.54
C LEU A 6 -3.41 5.19 9.99
N ILE A 7 -2.96 3.95 9.91
CA ILE A 7 -1.61 3.63 9.43
C ILE A 7 -1.73 2.93 8.07
N LEU A 8 -1.10 3.52 7.06
CA LEU A 8 -1.03 2.99 5.69
C LEU A 8 0.39 2.45 5.43
N ASN A 9 0.47 1.24 4.91
CA ASN A 9 1.70 0.61 4.47
C ASN A 9 1.63 0.35 2.97
N PHE A 10 2.31 1.17 2.17
CA PHE A 10 2.44 0.97 0.73
C PHE A 10 3.62 0.05 0.43
N VAL A 11 3.35 -1.03 -0.30
CA VAL A 11 4.36 -1.94 -0.87
C VAL A 11 4.29 -1.81 -2.38
N ILE A 12 5.29 -1.18 -2.98
CA ILE A 12 5.21 -0.67 -4.36
C ILE A 12 6.31 -1.28 -5.22
N ASP A 13 5.90 -1.81 -6.36
CA ASP A 13 6.79 -2.24 -7.42
C ASP A 13 7.52 -1.04 -8.04
N ASN A 14 8.85 -1.06 -7.98
CA ASN A 14 9.72 -0.16 -8.73
C ASN A 14 10.77 -0.94 -9.54
N SER A 15 10.44 -2.15 -9.96
CA SER A 15 11.26 -2.99 -10.81
C SER A 15 11.43 -2.42 -12.23
N ALA A 16 12.16 -3.12 -13.09
CA ALA A 16 12.44 -2.67 -14.45
C ALA A 16 11.17 -2.49 -15.31
N SER A 17 10.09 -3.22 -15.01
CA SER A 17 8.79 -3.09 -15.68
C SER A 17 8.11 -1.73 -15.45
N MET A 18 8.53 -1.00 -14.42
CA MET A 18 8.05 0.35 -14.09
C MET A 18 8.82 1.48 -14.77
N LYS A 19 9.83 1.20 -15.60
CA LYS A 19 10.64 2.24 -16.28
C LYS A 19 9.80 3.14 -17.21
N GLY A 20 10.33 4.33 -17.45
CA GLY A 20 9.72 5.33 -18.35
C GLY A 20 8.57 6.08 -17.68
N ASP A 21 7.49 6.26 -18.41
CA ASP A 21 6.34 7.07 -17.96
C ASP A 21 5.63 6.50 -16.74
N LYS A 22 5.65 5.19 -16.56
CA LYS A 22 5.00 4.53 -15.40
C LYS A 22 5.54 5.06 -14.08
N ILE A 23 6.87 5.03 -13.90
CA ILE A 23 7.48 5.50 -12.65
C ILE A 23 7.31 7.01 -12.45
N LEU A 24 7.29 7.81 -13.54
CA LEU A 24 7.07 9.24 -13.46
C LEU A 24 5.63 9.57 -13.04
N LYS A 25 4.64 8.90 -13.62
CA LYS A 25 3.22 9.03 -13.23
C LYS A 25 3.01 8.63 -11.77
N LEU A 26 3.64 7.51 -11.35
CA LEU A 26 3.56 7.05 -9.96
C LEU A 26 4.18 8.06 -8.99
N LYS A 27 5.35 8.62 -9.31
CA LYS A 27 5.98 9.69 -8.50
C LYS A 27 5.06 10.89 -8.35
N ASN A 28 4.49 11.37 -9.45
CA ASN A 28 3.59 12.51 -9.45
C ASN A 28 2.34 12.24 -8.59
N ALA A 29 1.77 11.05 -8.69
CA ALA A 29 0.61 10.67 -7.90
C ALA A 29 0.91 10.56 -6.40
N LEU A 30 2.08 10.00 -6.03
CA LEU A 30 2.55 9.97 -4.65
C LEU A 30 2.79 11.38 -4.08
N GLN A 31 3.39 12.28 -4.88
CA GLN A 31 3.61 13.66 -4.45
C GLN A 31 2.30 14.41 -4.24
N LYS A 32 1.32 14.21 -5.13
CA LYS A 32 -0.03 14.79 -4.96
C LYS A 32 -0.70 14.28 -3.70
N PHE A 33 -0.65 12.96 -3.47
CA PHE A 33 -1.20 12.34 -2.27
C PHE A 33 -0.61 12.93 -0.98
N ASP A 34 0.72 13.08 -0.91
CA ASP A 34 1.40 13.68 0.25
C ASP A 34 1.00 15.14 0.46
N ASN A 35 0.97 15.93 -0.62
CA ASN A 35 0.55 17.33 -0.58
C ASN A 35 -0.90 17.49 -0.11
N GLU A 36 -1.80 16.61 -0.56
CA GLU A 36 -3.21 16.64 -0.16
C GLU A 36 -3.41 16.23 1.29
N LEU A 37 -2.68 15.23 1.80
CA LEU A 37 -2.69 14.91 3.22
C LEU A 37 -2.32 16.11 4.09
N ILE A 38 -1.31 16.88 3.65
CA ILE A 38 -0.87 18.09 4.36
C ILE A 38 -1.95 19.19 4.25
N SER A 39 -2.43 19.47 3.05
CA SER A 39 -3.40 20.54 2.79
C SER A 39 -4.74 20.34 3.52
N LEU A 40 -5.17 19.10 3.67
CA LEU A 40 -6.38 18.71 4.39
C LEU A 40 -6.17 18.58 5.91
N SER A 41 -4.96 18.87 6.42
CA SER A 41 -4.59 18.72 7.83
C SER A 41 -4.84 17.29 8.35
N LEU A 42 -4.62 16.29 7.51
CA LEU A 42 -4.79 14.87 7.84
C LEU A 42 -3.51 14.19 8.32
N SER A 43 -2.35 14.84 8.20
CA SER A 43 -1.03 14.29 8.56
C SER A 43 -0.91 13.88 10.04
N ASP A 44 -1.69 14.49 10.92
CA ASP A 44 -1.74 14.09 12.33
C ASP A 44 -2.58 12.84 12.58
N LYS A 45 -3.51 12.51 11.66
CA LYS A 45 -4.45 11.40 11.76
C LYS A 45 -4.10 10.22 10.87
N ILE A 46 -3.37 10.47 9.79
CA ILE A 46 -2.99 9.45 8.79
C ILE A 46 -1.48 9.45 8.64
N GLU A 47 -0.86 8.32 8.95
CA GLU A 47 0.56 8.10 8.73
C GLU A 47 0.75 7.05 7.65
N TYR A 48 1.82 7.17 6.84
CA TYR A 48 2.11 6.17 5.84
C TYR A 48 3.61 5.86 5.70
N SER A 49 3.91 4.64 5.28
CA SER A 49 5.24 4.20 4.87
C SER A 49 5.21 3.70 3.43
N ILE A 50 6.37 3.70 2.78
CA ILE A 50 6.58 3.14 1.45
C ILE A 50 7.72 2.13 1.51
N THR A 51 7.45 0.89 1.14
CA THR A 51 8.43 -0.15 0.90
C THR A 51 8.53 -0.39 -0.60
N LEU A 52 9.72 -0.28 -1.17
CA LEU A 52 9.99 -0.52 -2.58
C LEU A 52 10.66 -1.86 -2.79
N PHE A 53 10.36 -2.53 -3.91
CA PHE A 53 10.99 -3.80 -4.27
C PHE A 53 11.54 -3.78 -5.70
N LYS A 54 12.87 -3.83 -5.77
CA LYS A 54 13.66 -3.93 -6.99
C LYS A 54 14.95 -4.74 -6.73
N GLY A 55 14.96 -6.04 -6.96
CA GLY A 55 16.10 -6.89 -6.67
C GLY A 55 15.92 -7.68 -5.36
N PHE A 56 16.99 -8.33 -4.91
CA PHE A 56 16.96 -9.30 -3.80
C PHE A 56 16.61 -8.72 -2.43
N ASN A 57 16.71 -7.42 -2.24
CA ASN A 57 16.38 -6.76 -0.99
C ASN A 57 15.36 -5.65 -1.24
N SER A 58 14.27 -5.69 -0.50
CA SER A 58 13.35 -4.57 -0.45
C SER A 58 13.95 -3.42 0.37
N THR A 59 13.52 -2.21 0.05
CA THR A 59 13.98 -1.00 0.76
C THR A 59 12.79 -0.28 1.35
N ILE A 60 12.82 0.00 2.66
CA ILE A 60 11.88 0.94 3.27
C ILE A 60 12.31 2.33 2.82
N TYR A 61 11.60 2.84 1.82
CA TYR A 61 11.92 4.12 1.16
C TYR A 61 11.47 5.33 1.98
N LYS A 62 10.28 5.22 2.59
CA LYS A 62 9.72 6.21 3.49
C LYS A 62 9.25 5.53 4.77
N THR A 63 9.76 5.97 5.93
CA THR A 63 9.20 5.58 7.24
C THR A 63 8.03 6.50 7.60
N TYR A 64 7.28 6.14 8.63
CA TYR A 64 6.13 6.92 9.09
C TYR A 64 6.50 8.33 9.57
N GLU A 65 7.71 8.52 10.04
CA GLU A 65 8.21 9.77 10.64
C GLU A 65 8.92 10.69 9.64
N ASN A 66 9.35 10.15 8.50
CA ASN A 66 10.09 10.91 7.50
C ASN A 66 9.15 11.63 6.53
N LYS A 67 9.57 12.79 6.03
CA LYS A 67 8.92 13.44 4.89
C LYS A 67 9.14 12.63 3.62
N LEU A 68 8.19 12.73 2.68
CA LEU A 68 8.35 12.15 1.35
C LEU A 68 9.49 12.88 0.61
N ASN A 69 10.45 12.11 0.11
CA ASN A 69 11.48 12.59 -0.80
C ASN A 69 11.57 11.63 -1.98
N LEU A 70 11.26 12.09 -3.17
CA LEU A 70 11.21 11.27 -4.40
C LEU A 70 12.45 11.39 -5.28
N ASP A 71 13.53 12.03 -4.82
CA ASP A 71 14.75 12.25 -5.63
C ASP A 71 15.39 10.93 -6.08
N GLN A 72 15.41 9.93 -5.21
CA GLN A 72 15.98 8.61 -5.48
C GLN A 72 14.93 7.55 -5.83
N PHE A 73 13.70 7.98 -6.12
CA PHE A 73 12.62 7.07 -6.52
C PHE A 73 12.73 6.77 -8.02
N TYR A 74 13.39 5.68 -8.39
CA TYR A 74 13.59 5.25 -9.77
C TYR A 74 13.33 3.76 -9.95
N ALA A 75 12.97 3.36 -11.17
CA ALA A 75 12.69 1.98 -11.53
C ALA A 75 13.95 1.22 -11.95
N GLY A 76 14.02 -0.07 -11.59
CA GLY A 76 15.11 -0.96 -12.01
C GLY A 76 15.08 -2.30 -11.29
N GLY A 77 15.93 -3.25 -11.73
CA GLY A 77 16.00 -4.58 -11.11
C GLY A 77 14.78 -5.46 -11.42
N ILE A 78 14.72 -6.59 -10.74
CA ILE A 78 13.64 -7.60 -10.84
C ILE A 78 12.77 -7.56 -9.57
N PRO A 79 11.48 -7.88 -9.65
CA PRO A 79 10.59 -7.82 -8.49
C PRO A 79 10.73 -9.06 -7.59
N PHE A 80 10.96 -8.84 -6.30
CA PHE A 80 10.87 -9.83 -5.22
C PHE A 80 9.80 -9.37 -4.24
N VAL A 81 8.60 -9.91 -4.41
CA VAL A 81 7.39 -9.45 -3.72
C VAL A 81 7.34 -9.93 -2.28
N ASN A 82 7.82 -11.17 -2.02
CA ASN A 82 7.78 -11.77 -0.68
C ASN A 82 8.57 -10.95 0.34
N ASP A 83 9.82 -10.63 0.01
CA ASP A 83 10.68 -9.83 0.89
C ASP A 83 10.09 -8.44 1.18
N ALA A 84 9.53 -7.79 0.15
CA ALA A 84 8.92 -6.48 0.32
C ALA A 84 7.65 -6.50 1.18
N LEU A 85 6.78 -7.49 0.98
CA LEU A 85 5.58 -7.66 1.80
C LEU A 85 5.95 -7.95 3.25
N THR A 86 6.86 -8.90 3.48
CA THR A 86 7.32 -9.27 4.82
C THR A 86 7.94 -8.08 5.55
N ASN A 87 8.86 -7.36 4.89
CA ASN A 87 9.52 -6.19 5.49
C ASN A 87 8.54 -5.03 5.72
N GLY A 88 7.65 -4.75 4.76
CA GLY A 88 6.63 -3.72 4.91
C GLY A 88 5.67 -4.02 6.07
N ILE A 89 5.23 -5.26 6.21
CA ILE A 89 4.36 -5.69 7.31
C ILE A 89 5.11 -5.63 8.65
N CYS A 90 6.36 -6.07 8.71
CA CYS A 90 7.18 -5.95 9.91
C CYS A 90 7.35 -4.48 10.35
N ASN A 91 7.59 -3.57 9.41
CA ASN A 91 7.67 -2.14 9.67
C ASN A 91 6.33 -1.58 10.19
N LEU A 92 5.21 -2.00 9.60
CA LEU A 92 3.86 -1.65 10.05
C LEU A 92 3.62 -2.08 11.51
N LEU A 93 3.90 -3.34 11.84
CA LEU A 93 3.68 -3.87 13.17
C LEU A 93 4.55 -3.18 14.23
N LYS A 94 5.81 -2.87 13.92
CA LYS A 94 6.70 -2.08 14.77
C LYS A 94 6.14 -0.67 15.03
N ARG A 95 5.57 -0.02 14.00
CA ARG A 95 4.95 1.29 14.18
C ARG A 95 3.76 1.24 15.10
N ILE A 96 2.86 0.26 14.91
CA ILE A 96 1.70 0.04 15.78
C ILE A 96 2.14 -0.18 17.24
N GLU A 97 3.16 -1.01 17.46
CA GLU A 97 3.72 -1.23 18.80
C GLU A 97 4.24 0.09 19.42
N THR A 98 4.94 0.90 18.65
CA THR A 98 5.45 2.21 19.08
C THR A 98 4.31 3.15 19.47
N LEU A 99 3.25 3.22 18.68
CA LEU A 99 2.07 4.05 18.97
C LEU A 99 1.34 3.56 20.23
N ASN A 100 1.17 2.25 20.37
CA ASN A 100 0.56 1.65 21.56
C ASN A 100 1.35 1.96 22.84
N LYS A 101 2.68 1.90 22.79
CA LYS A 101 3.56 2.31 23.93
C LYS A 101 3.40 3.77 24.28
N ALA A 102 3.09 4.62 23.30
CA ALA A 102 2.81 6.04 23.48
C ALA A 102 1.33 6.33 23.84
N SER A 103 0.52 5.30 24.10
CA SER A 103 -0.92 5.41 24.37
C SER A 103 -1.71 6.10 23.23
N ILE A 104 -1.23 5.95 22.00
CA ILE A 104 -1.91 6.40 20.79
C ILE A 104 -2.65 5.23 20.17
N ASP A 105 -3.97 5.33 20.08
CA ASP A 105 -4.81 4.29 19.50
C ASP A 105 -4.70 4.26 17.96
N THR A 106 -4.99 3.13 17.34
CA THR A 106 -4.96 3.00 15.89
C THR A 106 -6.26 2.44 15.35
N TYR A 107 -6.67 2.95 14.19
CA TYR A 107 -7.63 2.24 13.35
C TYR A 107 -6.99 0.95 12.82
N LYS A 108 -7.80 0.02 12.31
CA LYS A 108 -7.31 -1.15 11.61
C LYS A 108 -6.41 -0.70 10.45
N PRO A 109 -5.09 -1.01 10.48
CA PRO A 109 -4.15 -0.51 9.49
C PRO A 109 -4.37 -1.15 8.12
N TRP A 110 -3.86 -0.50 7.08
CA TRP A 110 -3.99 -0.98 5.71
C TRP A 110 -2.63 -1.29 5.10
N THR A 111 -2.49 -2.46 4.50
CA THR A 111 -1.39 -2.80 3.59
C THR A 111 -1.90 -2.75 2.17
N ILE A 112 -1.30 -1.88 1.36
CA ILE A 112 -1.64 -1.62 -0.03
C ILE A 112 -0.46 -2.09 -0.89
N LEU A 113 -0.69 -3.16 -1.66
CA LEU A 113 0.27 -3.70 -2.62
C LEU A 113 -0.03 -3.14 -4.00
N LEU A 114 0.98 -2.63 -4.69
CA LEU A 114 0.91 -2.21 -6.09
C LEU A 114 1.97 -2.96 -6.90
N LEU A 115 1.51 -3.79 -7.84
CA LEU A 115 2.33 -4.63 -8.71
C LEU A 115 2.27 -4.18 -10.16
N ASN A 116 3.41 -4.29 -10.86
CA ASN A 116 3.47 -4.22 -12.31
C ASN A 116 4.49 -5.22 -12.86
N GLY A 117 4.08 -6.45 -13.06
CA GLY A 117 4.95 -7.46 -13.64
C GLY A 117 4.88 -8.81 -12.97
N GLU A 118 5.81 -9.64 -13.34
CA GLU A 118 6.01 -10.98 -12.79
C GLU A 118 6.59 -10.92 -11.38
N ASN A 119 6.52 -12.03 -10.69
CA ASN A 119 7.20 -12.24 -9.41
C ASN A 119 8.20 -13.38 -9.55
N TYR A 120 9.36 -13.23 -8.94
CA TYR A 120 10.48 -14.17 -9.06
C TYR A 120 10.83 -14.88 -7.75
N ASP A 121 10.09 -14.65 -6.69
CA ASP A 121 10.29 -15.31 -5.40
C ASP A 121 9.09 -16.18 -4.97
N ASN A 122 9.31 -17.04 -3.98
CA ASN A 122 8.25 -17.80 -3.34
C ASN A 122 7.49 -16.89 -2.36
N LEU A 123 6.17 -16.88 -2.46
CA LEU A 123 5.28 -16.00 -1.67
C LEU A 123 4.68 -16.68 -0.44
N ASP A 124 5.05 -17.93 -0.12
CA ASP A 124 4.39 -18.69 0.95
C ASP A 124 4.48 -18.00 2.31
N GLU A 125 5.64 -17.41 2.63
CA GLU A 125 5.86 -16.71 3.90
C GLU A 125 4.96 -15.46 4.03
N SER A 126 4.96 -14.58 3.03
CA SER A 126 4.13 -13.37 3.04
C SER A 126 2.64 -13.70 3.00
N VAL A 127 2.25 -14.73 2.25
CA VAL A 127 0.85 -15.21 2.18
C VAL A 127 0.39 -15.70 3.56
N GLU A 128 1.18 -16.54 4.23
CA GLU A 128 0.87 -17.03 5.57
C GLU A 128 0.78 -15.88 6.58
N GLN A 129 1.72 -14.96 6.55
CA GLN A 129 1.75 -13.78 7.41
C GLN A 129 0.50 -12.90 7.20
N ILE A 130 0.16 -12.57 5.96
CA ILE A 130 -1.02 -11.77 5.63
C ILE A 130 -2.29 -12.46 6.13
N LEU A 131 -2.47 -13.77 5.83
CA LEU A 131 -3.62 -14.52 6.25
C LEU A 131 -3.79 -14.56 7.77
N LYS A 132 -2.70 -14.78 8.50
CA LYS A 132 -2.67 -14.79 9.97
C LYS A 132 -3.16 -13.46 10.55
N ILE A 133 -2.60 -12.35 10.08
CA ILE A 133 -2.90 -11.00 10.57
C ILE A 133 -4.33 -10.58 10.19
N MET A 134 -4.78 -10.92 8.97
CA MET A 134 -6.14 -10.62 8.52
C MET A 134 -7.19 -11.42 9.29
N LYS A 135 -6.95 -12.72 9.54
CA LYS A 135 -7.84 -13.59 10.35
C LYS A 135 -7.97 -13.09 11.78
N ALA A 136 -6.87 -12.53 12.34
CA ALA A 136 -6.89 -11.87 13.64
C ALA A 136 -7.61 -10.50 13.65
N GLY A 137 -8.09 -10.04 12.51
CA GLY A 137 -8.75 -8.72 12.38
C GLY A 137 -7.81 -7.51 12.48
N GLN A 138 -6.50 -7.75 12.47
CA GLN A 138 -5.48 -6.74 12.81
C GLN A 138 -5.00 -5.90 11.62
N MET A 139 -5.35 -6.26 10.37
CA MET A 139 -4.94 -5.55 9.17
C MET A 139 -5.97 -5.73 8.04
N SER A 140 -6.11 -4.72 7.19
CA SER A 140 -6.78 -4.84 5.89
C SER A 140 -5.73 -4.89 4.77
N TYR A 141 -5.95 -5.74 3.77
CA TYR A 141 -5.05 -5.91 2.63
C TYR A 141 -5.75 -5.50 1.33
N PHE A 142 -5.08 -4.69 0.53
CA PHE A 142 -5.57 -4.15 -0.74
C PHE A 142 -4.55 -4.38 -1.84
N PRO A 143 -4.69 -5.48 -2.62
CA PRO A 143 -3.82 -5.74 -3.75
C PRO A 143 -4.30 -5.02 -5.01
N PHE A 144 -3.41 -4.26 -5.63
CA PHE A 144 -3.60 -3.61 -6.92
C PHE A 144 -2.56 -4.11 -7.92
N ALA A 145 -2.96 -4.18 -9.19
CA ALA A 145 -2.07 -4.52 -10.28
C ALA A 145 -2.33 -3.62 -11.49
N LEU A 146 -1.31 -3.41 -12.30
CA LEU A 146 -1.48 -2.72 -13.59
C LEU A 146 -2.05 -3.66 -14.65
N THR A 147 -2.63 -3.12 -15.70
CA THR A 147 -3.37 -3.89 -16.73
C THR A 147 -2.51 -4.91 -17.44
N ASP A 148 -1.24 -4.61 -17.62
CA ASP A 148 -0.25 -5.44 -18.29
C ASP A 148 0.50 -6.41 -17.35
N CYS A 149 0.09 -6.47 -16.08
CA CYS A 149 0.64 -7.42 -15.13
C CYS A 149 0.24 -8.86 -15.49
N GLU A 150 1.23 -9.70 -15.75
CA GLU A 150 1.01 -11.13 -15.92
C GLU A 150 0.90 -11.80 -14.55
N PHE A 151 -0.28 -12.39 -14.30
CA PHE A 151 -0.52 -13.15 -13.08
C PHE A 151 -0.01 -14.59 -13.27
N ASP A 152 1.24 -14.82 -12.96
CA ASP A 152 1.81 -16.16 -12.92
C ASP A 152 1.26 -17.00 -11.74
N LYS A 153 1.72 -18.25 -11.66
CA LYS A 153 1.30 -19.16 -10.58
C LYS A 153 1.73 -18.66 -9.20
N SER A 154 2.82 -17.91 -9.09
CA SER A 154 3.33 -17.41 -7.82
C SER A 154 2.41 -16.36 -7.21
N LEU A 155 1.90 -15.43 -8.02
CA LEU A 155 0.91 -14.43 -7.59
C LEU A 155 -0.47 -15.04 -7.31
N GLY A 156 -0.74 -16.24 -7.81
CA GLY A 156 -1.98 -16.96 -7.57
C GLY A 156 -2.31 -17.16 -6.08
N ASN A 157 -1.31 -17.32 -5.23
CA ASN A 157 -1.53 -17.47 -3.79
C ASN A 157 -1.97 -16.14 -3.13
N LEU A 158 -1.41 -15.00 -3.52
CA LEU A 158 -1.90 -13.69 -3.07
C LEU A 158 -3.33 -13.42 -3.54
N ARG A 159 -3.65 -13.80 -4.77
CA ARG A 159 -5.00 -13.68 -5.34
C ARG A 159 -6.05 -14.48 -4.57
N LYS A 160 -5.67 -15.63 -4.00
CA LYS A 160 -6.57 -16.43 -3.14
C LYS A 160 -6.90 -15.73 -1.82
N ILE A 161 -6.01 -14.86 -1.31
CA ILE A 161 -6.29 -14.06 -0.12
C ILE A 161 -7.36 -13.02 -0.43
N LYS A 162 -7.15 -12.27 -1.51
CA LYS A 162 -8.06 -11.26 -2.02
C LYS A 162 -7.80 -11.05 -3.52
N PRO A 163 -8.84 -10.98 -4.37
CA PRO A 163 -8.69 -10.65 -5.78
C PRO A 163 -7.96 -9.32 -5.97
N PHE A 164 -7.17 -9.22 -7.02
CA PHE A 164 -6.52 -7.97 -7.39
C PHE A 164 -7.50 -6.99 -8.03
N THR A 165 -7.40 -5.73 -7.63
CA THR A 165 -8.02 -4.63 -8.37
C THR A 165 -7.04 -4.18 -9.44
N VAL A 166 -7.43 -4.34 -10.70
CA VAL A 166 -6.58 -3.97 -11.86
C VAL A 166 -6.83 -2.52 -12.24
N ILE A 167 -5.75 -1.73 -12.27
CA ILE A 167 -5.75 -0.33 -12.66
C ILE A 167 -5.40 -0.25 -14.14
N LYS A 168 -6.32 0.29 -14.96
CA LYS A 168 -6.08 0.52 -16.38
C LYS A 168 -5.34 1.84 -16.63
N ASP A 169 -4.57 1.86 -17.72
CA ASP A 169 -3.94 3.07 -18.27
C ASP A 169 -3.07 3.82 -17.24
N GLU A 170 -2.51 3.11 -16.25
CA GLU A 170 -1.62 3.67 -15.24
C GLU A 170 -2.22 4.89 -14.51
N LYS A 171 -3.53 4.83 -14.23
CA LYS A 171 -4.26 5.91 -13.55
C LYS A 171 -3.94 5.94 -12.03
N PHE A 172 -2.67 6.17 -11.69
CA PHE A 172 -2.23 6.23 -10.30
C PHE A 172 -2.89 7.37 -9.52
N ASP A 173 -3.15 8.51 -10.16
CA ASP A 173 -3.89 9.61 -9.52
C ASP A 173 -5.24 9.12 -8.98
N ASN A 174 -6.00 8.35 -9.78
CA ASN A 174 -7.29 7.81 -9.35
C ASN A 174 -7.15 6.85 -8.16
N LEU A 175 -6.07 6.02 -8.15
CA LEU A 175 -5.80 5.13 -7.04
C LEU A 175 -5.53 5.90 -5.75
N PHE A 176 -4.61 6.87 -5.78
CA PHE A 176 -4.24 7.60 -4.58
C PHE A 176 -5.35 8.52 -4.09
N ASN A 177 -6.14 9.13 -4.98
CA ASN A 177 -7.33 9.89 -4.61
C ASN A 177 -8.35 8.99 -3.91
N TRP A 178 -8.63 7.80 -4.46
CA TRP A 178 -9.54 6.83 -3.83
C TRP A 178 -9.05 6.39 -2.44
N ILE A 179 -7.74 6.09 -2.30
CA ILE A 179 -7.16 5.76 -1.00
C ILE A 179 -7.34 6.91 -0.02
N LEU A 180 -7.09 8.14 -0.44
CA LEU A 180 -7.23 9.33 0.39
C LEU A 180 -8.66 9.57 0.84
N ASP A 181 -9.63 9.47 -0.08
CA ASP A 181 -11.06 9.66 0.21
C ASP A 181 -11.55 8.65 1.25
N ILE A 182 -11.18 7.38 1.10
CA ILE A 182 -11.56 6.36 2.07
C ILE A 182 -10.82 6.53 3.39
N ALA A 183 -9.53 6.87 3.36
CA ALA A 183 -8.75 7.12 4.56
C ALA A 183 -9.30 8.32 5.34
N LYS A 184 -9.67 9.41 4.65
CA LYS A 184 -10.36 10.56 5.22
C LYS A 184 -11.68 10.15 5.85
N SER A 185 -12.54 9.44 5.11
CA SER A 185 -13.81 8.92 5.64
C SER A 185 -13.60 8.04 6.88
N ARG A 186 -12.48 7.27 6.94
CA ARG A 186 -12.17 6.42 8.09
C ARG A 186 -11.82 7.23 9.34
N VAL A 187 -10.99 8.28 9.21
CA VAL A 187 -10.53 9.08 10.35
C VAL A 187 -11.54 10.12 10.83
N GLU A 188 -12.54 10.42 10.00
CA GLU A 188 -13.67 11.30 10.36
C GLU A 188 -14.80 10.57 11.11
N LYS A 189 -14.84 9.24 11.05
CA LYS A 189 -15.85 8.42 11.70
C LYS A 189 -15.33 7.73 12.98
N PRO A 190 -16.22 7.39 13.90
CA PRO A 190 -15.87 6.58 15.07
C PRO A 190 -15.20 5.26 14.68
N LYS A 191 -14.28 4.77 15.52
CA LYS A 191 -13.47 3.58 15.22
C LYS A 191 -14.33 2.34 14.88
N ASN A 192 -15.45 2.17 15.53
CA ASN A 192 -16.33 1.02 15.39
C ASN A 192 -17.42 1.20 14.30
N GLU A 193 -17.52 2.38 13.70
CA GLU A 193 -18.48 2.61 12.62
C GLU A 193 -17.92 2.03 11.30
N PRO A 194 -18.69 1.20 10.59
CA PRO A 194 -18.25 0.65 9.32
C PRO A 194 -18.11 1.77 8.26
N ILE A 195 -17.09 1.67 7.42
CA ILE A 195 -16.99 2.49 6.21
C ILE A 195 -17.27 1.64 4.99
N SER A 196 -18.01 2.22 4.04
CA SER A 196 -18.19 1.57 2.74
C SER A 196 -16.93 1.73 1.91
N ILE A 197 -16.32 0.60 1.53
CA ILE A 197 -15.19 0.56 0.61
C ILE A 197 -15.73 -0.07 -0.68
N SER A 198 -16.22 0.77 -1.60
CA SER A 198 -16.66 0.28 -2.90
C SER A 198 -15.60 0.60 -3.96
N PRO A 199 -14.86 -0.39 -4.47
CA PRO A 199 -13.96 -0.20 -5.59
C PRO A 199 -14.72 -0.02 -6.93
N ASN A 200 -16.03 -0.25 -6.94
CA ASN A 200 -16.85 -0.25 -8.16
C ASN A 200 -17.18 1.14 -8.71
N SER A 201 -16.71 2.22 -8.08
CA SER A 201 -17.02 3.59 -8.49
C SER A 201 -16.06 4.19 -9.52
N PHE A 202 -15.04 3.45 -9.95
CA PHE A 202 -14.03 3.98 -10.87
C PHE A 202 -14.13 3.33 -12.25
N GLU A 203 -14.40 4.16 -13.28
CA GLU A 203 -14.27 3.75 -14.66
C GLU A 203 -12.86 3.22 -14.94
N GLY A 204 -12.79 2.01 -15.48
CA GLY A 204 -11.54 1.39 -15.87
C GLY A 204 -10.89 0.47 -14.84
N TRP A 205 -11.51 0.23 -13.67
CA TRP A 205 -11.04 -0.79 -12.74
C TRP A 205 -11.77 -2.12 -12.94
N THR A 206 -11.02 -3.21 -12.90
CA THR A 206 -11.58 -4.56 -12.96
C THR A 206 -11.05 -5.41 -11.81
N ILE A 207 -11.87 -6.34 -11.32
CA ILE A 207 -11.46 -7.30 -10.28
C ILE A 207 -11.06 -8.59 -11.00
N LYS A 208 -9.86 -9.11 -10.73
CA LYS A 208 -9.32 -10.34 -11.29
C LYS A 208 -8.91 -11.33 -10.22
#